data_3728c2c263e954ad41adfc2cef2acb62
#
_entry.id   3728c2c263e954ad41adfc2cef2acb62
#
_cell.length_a   1.000
_cell.length_b   1.000
_cell.length_c   1.000
_cell.angle_alpha   90.00
_cell.angle_beta   90.00
_cell.angle_gamma   90.00
#
_symmetry.space_group_name_H-M   'P 1'
#
loop_
_entity.id
_entity.type
_entity.pdbx_description
1 polymer ?
#
loop_
_entity_poly.entity_id
_entity_poly.type
_entity_poly.pdbx_seq_one_letter_code
_entity_poly.pdbx_strand_id
1 'polypeptide(L)'
;MKNMLMYYYNFNEIAIIKHYNNTYIKENQNLYLFFKVQNINETVEIYNMTKNMPGFYKFKINKLGDIFTPYNENTYALLKIEKNNDHYIWFKRPPKIINQNQKNYLDRTNWYELWTKKTDYFEYQHMHINGKYKTIDESINYYIGMAENAISYISYIKGLNNQEENKTICHRRIGHDCWNPLSCVIDYKERELSEYLKYIFINNEYQNINIKTTIEEFDCTEYGLQCLMGRMLYPSFYFDICEKIINEREEESKLVPIIKRSKEYEEYVDKIFTIINEKSKIKNIDWLWLIYISNFFYFRNFIDY
;
A
#
# COMPACT_ATOMS: atom_id res chain seq x y z
N MET A 1 -2.59 31.26 7.85
CA MET A 1 -2.04 30.41 6.79
C MET A 1 -1.57 31.21 5.56
N LYS A 2 -2.42 32.01 4.87
CA LYS A 2 -1.98 32.75 3.67
C LYS A 2 -0.75 33.62 3.92
N ASN A 3 -0.77 34.46 4.95
CA ASN A 3 0.37 35.34 5.31
C ASN A 3 1.64 34.55 5.66
N MET A 4 1.50 33.40 6.33
CA MET A 4 2.61 32.52 6.64
C MET A 4 3.26 31.96 5.36
N LEU A 5 2.45 31.45 4.42
CA LEU A 5 2.93 30.93 3.15
C LEU A 5 3.64 32.01 2.32
N MET A 6 3.05 33.21 2.24
CA MET A 6 3.68 34.34 1.57
C MET A 6 5.02 34.71 2.22
N TYR A 7 5.10 34.72 3.55
CA TYR A 7 6.32 35.05 4.28
C TYR A 7 7.42 33.99 4.10
N TYR A 8 7.10 32.69 4.30
CA TYR A 8 8.13 31.65 4.28
C TYR A 8 8.57 31.22 2.89
N TYR A 9 7.70 31.31 1.89
CA TYR A 9 7.97 30.77 0.54
C TYR A 9 8.06 31.84 -0.54
N ASN A 10 7.97 33.12 -0.16
CA ASN A 10 7.99 34.28 -1.05
C ASN A 10 6.91 34.19 -2.15
N PHE A 11 5.76 33.62 -1.82
CA PHE A 11 4.63 33.58 -2.74
C PHE A 11 3.97 34.94 -2.83
N ASN A 12 3.66 35.40 -4.04
CA ASN A 12 3.00 36.70 -4.26
C ASN A 12 1.49 36.60 -4.15
N GLU A 13 0.89 35.77 -5.00
CA GLU A 13 -0.54 35.49 -5.01
C GLU A 13 -0.77 34.00 -4.91
N ILE A 14 -1.61 33.59 -3.95
CA ILE A 14 -1.94 32.18 -3.74
C ILE A 14 -3.45 31.98 -3.61
N ALA A 15 -3.93 30.87 -4.18
CA ALA A 15 -5.24 30.30 -3.89
C ALA A 15 -5.07 29.05 -3.03
N ILE A 16 -5.91 28.96 -2.00
CA ILE A 16 -5.96 27.78 -1.11
C ILE A 16 -7.16 26.95 -1.54
N ILE A 17 -6.90 25.70 -1.92
CA ILE A 17 -7.90 24.76 -2.39
C ILE A 17 -7.96 23.61 -1.38
N LYS A 18 -9.14 23.40 -0.79
CA LYS A 18 -9.38 22.22 0.07
C LYS A 18 -10.11 21.17 -0.75
N HIS A 19 -9.57 19.97 -0.77
CA HIS A 19 -10.20 18.85 -1.45
C HIS A 19 -10.07 17.60 -0.55
N TYR A 20 -11.20 17.11 -0.05
CA TYR A 20 -11.25 16.13 1.03
C TYR A 20 -10.37 16.60 2.21
N ASN A 21 -9.50 15.73 2.71
CA ASN A 21 -8.61 16.03 3.83
C ASN A 21 -7.29 16.72 3.42
N ASN A 22 -7.12 17.01 2.14
CA ASN A 22 -5.91 17.64 1.62
C ASN A 22 -6.09 19.14 1.40
N THR A 23 -5.04 19.89 1.68
CA THR A 23 -4.96 21.31 1.39
C THR A 23 -3.95 21.54 0.29
N TYR A 24 -4.39 22.12 -0.81
CA TYR A 24 -3.52 22.46 -1.93
C TYR A 24 -3.33 23.97 -2.01
N ILE A 25 -2.14 24.37 -2.38
CA ILE A 25 -1.77 25.77 -2.60
C ILE A 25 -1.47 25.92 -4.09
N LYS A 26 -2.23 26.77 -4.75
CA LYS A 26 -1.97 27.14 -6.14
C LYS A 26 -1.27 28.50 -6.16
N GLU A 27 -0.11 28.53 -6.79
CA GLU A 27 0.67 29.73 -7.03
C GLU A 27 1.03 29.76 -8.51
N ASN A 28 0.49 30.74 -9.27
CA ASN A 28 0.59 30.79 -10.73
C ASN A 28 0.17 29.46 -11.39
N GLN A 29 1.10 28.82 -12.09
CA GLN A 29 0.88 27.50 -12.72
C GLN A 29 1.29 26.32 -11.82
N ASN A 30 1.90 26.58 -10.65
CA ASN A 30 2.36 25.55 -9.75
C ASN A 30 1.27 25.16 -8.77
N LEU A 31 1.22 23.87 -8.45
CA LEU A 31 0.36 23.29 -7.43
C LEU A 31 1.23 22.65 -6.37
N TYR A 32 0.90 22.90 -5.11
CA TYR A 32 1.61 22.34 -3.95
C TYR A 32 0.63 21.63 -3.02
N LEU A 33 1.03 20.50 -2.49
CA LEU A 33 0.35 19.85 -1.36
C LEU A 33 0.91 20.44 -0.07
N PHE A 34 0.05 21.05 0.74
CA PHE A 34 0.35 21.55 2.07
C PHE A 34 -0.12 20.54 3.11
N PHE A 35 0.78 20.02 3.93
CA PHE A 35 0.45 19.00 4.90
C PHE A 35 1.10 19.23 6.26
N LYS A 36 0.40 18.76 7.30
CA LYS A 36 0.94 18.74 8.66
C LYS A 36 1.91 17.57 8.80
N VAL A 37 3.10 17.85 9.30
CA VAL A 37 4.13 16.85 9.59
C VAL A 37 3.78 16.14 10.88
N GLN A 38 3.52 14.83 10.80
CA GLN A 38 3.20 14.01 11.97
C GLN A 38 4.47 13.50 12.67
N ASN A 39 5.47 13.13 11.88
CA ASN A 39 6.75 12.64 12.35
C ASN A 39 7.89 13.32 11.57
N ILE A 40 8.66 14.15 12.27
CA ILE A 40 9.76 14.91 11.67
C ILE A 40 10.83 13.97 11.12
N ASN A 41 11.25 12.96 11.89
CA ASN A 41 12.32 12.04 11.49
C ASN A 41 11.93 11.23 10.24
N GLU A 42 10.70 10.72 10.19
CA GLU A 42 10.17 10.03 9.00
C GLU A 42 10.16 10.98 7.79
N THR A 43 9.73 12.22 7.96
CA THR A 43 9.68 13.19 6.86
C THR A 43 11.08 13.59 6.37
N VAL A 44 12.05 13.74 7.26
CA VAL A 44 13.47 13.98 6.89
C VAL A 44 14.02 12.79 6.10
N GLU A 45 13.72 11.58 6.53
CA GLU A 45 14.14 10.36 5.82
C GLU A 45 13.55 10.31 4.42
N ILE A 46 12.24 10.54 4.26
CA ILE A 46 11.55 10.64 2.97
C ILE A 46 12.23 11.69 2.07
N TYR A 47 12.48 12.90 2.61
CA TYR A 47 13.14 13.96 1.86
C TYR A 47 14.52 13.52 1.36
N ASN A 48 15.35 12.97 2.24
CA ASN A 48 16.71 12.56 1.89
C ASN A 48 16.72 11.45 0.83
N MET A 49 15.77 10.53 0.88
CA MET A 49 15.64 9.45 -0.08
C MET A 49 15.17 9.95 -1.44
N THR A 50 14.21 10.88 -1.48
CA THR A 50 13.49 11.22 -2.72
C THR A 50 13.95 12.52 -3.38
N LYS A 51 14.75 13.37 -2.69
CA LYS A 51 15.16 14.69 -3.20
C LYS A 51 15.84 14.68 -4.58
N ASN A 52 16.63 13.63 -4.85
CA ASN A 52 17.38 13.48 -6.11
C ASN A 52 16.73 12.47 -7.06
N MET A 53 15.58 11.88 -6.72
CA MET A 53 14.92 10.90 -7.55
C MET A 53 13.99 11.59 -8.54
N PRO A 54 14.06 11.27 -9.84
CA PRO A 54 13.14 11.81 -10.82
C PRO A 54 11.73 11.28 -10.57
N GLY A 55 10.73 12.08 -10.96
CA GLY A 55 9.32 11.68 -10.90
C GLY A 55 8.62 12.02 -9.59
N PHE A 56 9.28 11.96 -8.46
CA PHE A 56 8.66 12.34 -7.18
C PHE A 56 8.37 13.83 -7.06
N TYR A 57 7.26 14.14 -6.41
CA TYR A 57 6.98 15.49 -5.94
C TYR A 57 8.12 15.99 -5.07
N LYS A 58 8.50 17.26 -5.25
CA LYS A 58 9.66 17.83 -4.57
C LYS A 58 9.25 18.67 -3.37
N PHE A 59 9.94 18.46 -2.26
CA PHE A 59 9.79 19.36 -1.11
C PHE A 59 10.19 20.77 -1.50
N LYS A 60 9.34 21.74 -1.21
CA LYS A 60 9.63 23.16 -1.39
C LYS A 60 10.39 23.65 -0.17
N ILE A 61 11.62 24.05 -0.40
CA ILE A 61 12.46 24.67 0.65
C ILE A 61 11.97 26.09 0.91
N ASN A 62 11.82 26.46 2.16
CA ASN A 62 11.43 27.81 2.58
C ASN A 62 12.63 28.78 2.54
N LYS A 63 12.40 30.07 2.78
CA LYS A 63 13.45 31.10 2.74
C LYS A 63 14.54 30.97 3.82
N LEU A 64 14.32 30.13 4.83
CA LEU A 64 15.31 29.81 5.86
C LEU A 64 16.19 28.61 5.49
N GLY A 65 15.99 28.02 4.32
CA GLY A 65 16.73 26.85 3.86
C GLY A 65 16.17 25.52 4.40
N ASP A 66 14.98 25.49 5.01
CA ASP A 66 14.38 24.32 5.62
C ASP A 66 13.17 23.83 4.79
N ILE A 67 12.89 22.52 4.88
CA ILE A 67 11.67 21.91 4.36
C ILE A 67 10.47 22.08 5.31
N PHE A 68 10.74 22.42 6.57
CA PHE A 68 9.73 22.57 7.62
C PHE A 68 9.38 24.03 7.87
N THR A 69 8.11 24.28 8.11
CA THR A 69 7.61 25.61 8.44
C THR A 69 6.70 25.52 9.68
N PRO A 70 7.08 26.19 10.76
CA PRO A 70 6.24 26.23 11.96
C PRO A 70 5.03 27.14 11.74
N TYR A 71 3.85 26.69 12.19
CA TYR A 71 2.63 27.48 12.16
C TYR A 71 1.62 26.97 13.20
N ASN A 72 1.14 27.84 14.10
CA ASN A 72 0.15 27.52 15.15
C ASN A 72 0.49 26.21 15.88
N GLU A 73 1.65 26.18 16.55
CA GLU A 73 2.15 25.04 17.34
C GLU A 73 2.38 23.74 16.56
N ASN A 74 2.20 23.75 15.26
CA ASN A 74 2.41 22.61 14.41
C ASN A 74 3.51 22.87 13.39
N THR A 75 4.05 21.78 12.86
CA THR A 75 5.03 21.81 11.78
C THR A 75 4.36 21.39 10.48
N TYR A 76 4.61 22.14 9.42
CA TYR A 76 4.09 21.88 8.08
C TYR A 76 5.21 21.79 7.05
N ALA A 77 4.89 21.16 5.93
CA ALA A 77 5.75 21.14 4.76
C ALA A 77 4.92 21.31 3.47
N LEU A 78 5.61 21.65 2.39
CA LEU A 78 5.05 21.81 1.06
C LEU A 78 5.72 20.84 0.09
N LEU A 79 4.92 20.12 -0.68
CA LEU A 79 5.36 19.33 -1.82
C LEU A 79 4.89 19.98 -3.12
N LYS A 80 5.81 20.31 -4.00
CA LYS A 80 5.47 20.74 -5.37
C LYS A 80 5.00 19.52 -6.15
N ILE A 81 3.76 19.57 -6.62
CA ILE A 81 3.16 18.52 -7.44
C ILE A 81 3.67 18.69 -8.87
N GLU A 82 4.33 17.66 -9.37
CA GLU A 82 4.76 17.58 -10.75
C GLU A 82 3.80 16.67 -11.51
N LYS A 83 3.43 17.05 -12.74
CA LYS A 83 2.61 16.21 -13.61
C LYS A 83 3.49 15.09 -14.16
N ASN A 84 3.41 13.93 -13.54
CA ASN A 84 4.04 12.71 -14.04
C ASN A 84 2.97 11.67 -14.38
N ASN A 85 3.04 11.12 -15.57
CA ASN A 85 2.02 10.22 -16.10
C ASN A 85 2.48 8.76 -16.17
N ASP A 86 3.68 8.42 -15.66
CA ASP A 86 4.26 7.11 -15.96
C ASP A 86 4.52 6.27 -14.70
N HIS A 87 3.46 5.58 -14.23
CA HIS A 87 3.54 4.61 -13.13
C HIS A 87 4.38 3.37 -13.48
N TYR A 88 4.45 3.06 -14.77
CA TYR A 88 5.02 1.82 -15.28
C TYR A 88 6.56 1.79 -15.23
N ILE A 89 7.22 2.95 -15.35
CA ILE A 89 8.70 3.04 -15.32
C ILE A 89 9.25 2.69 -13.94
N TRP A 90 8.58 3.17 -12.88
CA TRP A 90 8.97 2.88 -11.50
C TRP A 90 8.89 1.39 -11.18
N PHE A 91 7.78 0.77 -11.55
CA PHE A 91 7.53 -0.65 -11.33
C PHE A 91 8.65 -1.54 -11.91
N LYS A 92 9.14 -1.23 -13.10
CA LYS A 92 10.18 -2.03 -13.79
C LYS A 92 11.58 -1.89 -13.17
N ARG A 93 11.88 -0.80 -12.49
CA ARG A 93 13.22 -0.50 -11.97
C ARG A 93 13.18 0.22 -10.62
N PRO A 94 12.73 -0.44 -9.56
CA PRO A 94 12.76 0.17 -8.24
C PRO A 94 14.21 0.48 -7.85
N PRO A 95 14.50 1.67 -7.29
CA PRO A 95 15.84 2.04 -6.90
C PRO A 95 16.33 1.16 -5.74
N LYS A 96 17.59 0.71 -5.80
CA LYS A 96 18.21 -0.03 -4.72
C LYS A 96 18.62 0.91 -3.59
N ILE A 97 18.36 0.51 -2.35
CA ILE A 97 18.85 1.21 -1.16
C ILE A 97 20.20 0.61 -0.78
N ILE A 98 21.20 1.46 -0.59
CA ILE A 98 22.58 1.02 -0.37
C ILE A 98 22.93 0.94 1.13
N ASN A 99 22.20 1.58 2.05
CA ASN A 99 22.56 1.64 3.47
C ASN A 99 21.61 0.81 4.36
N GLN A 100 22.11 -0.33 4.84
CA GLN A 100 21.37 -1.25 5.73
C GLN A 100 21.52 -0.94 7.23
N ASN A 101 22.44 -0.04 7.63
CA ASN A 101 22.87 0.07 9.04
C ASN A 101 22.22 1.18 9.87
N GLN A 102 21.25 1.93 9.34
CA GLN A 102 20.56 2.98 10.11
C GLN A 102 19.14 2.54 10.49
N LYS A 103 18.72 2.89 11.71
CA LYS A 103 17.32 2.76 12.12
C LYS A 103 16.46 3.54 11.13
N ASN A 104 15.61 2.82 10.42
CA ASN A 104 14.85 3.35 9.32
C ASN A 104 13.37 3.41 9.72
N TYR A 105 12.82 4.63 9.80
CA TYR A 105 11.42 4.86 10.15
C TYR A 105 10.44 4.35 9.08
N LEU A 106 10.92 4.18 7.85
CA LEU A 106 10.12 3.74 6.71
C LEU A 106 10.20 2.24 6.46
N ASP A 107 11.03 1.50 7.22
CA ASP A 107 11.20 0.05 7.04
C ASP A 107 9.90 -0.70 7.35
N ARG A 108 9.45 -1.49 6.37
CA ARG A 108 8.24 -2.30 6.44
C ARG A 108 8.51 -3.76 6.09
N THR A 109 9.77 -4.21 6.17
CA THR A 109 10.16 -5.58 5.81
C THR A 109 9.73 -6.64 6.83
N ASN A 110 9.48 -6.26 8.08
CA ASN A 110 8.97 -7.20 9.08
C ASN A 110 7.46 -7.44 8.95
N TRP A 111 7.04 -8.07 7.83
CA TRP A 111 5.63 -8.29 7.53
C TRP A 111 4.91 -9.12 8.58
N TYR A 112 5.59 -10.14 9.15
CA TYR A 112 5.01 -10.96 10.21
C TYR A 112 4.47 -10.09 11.35
N GLU A 113 5.34 -9.27 11.93
CA GLU A 113 4.95 -8.42 13.07
C GLU A 113 3.93 -7.34 12.66
N LEU A 114 4.15 -6.71 11.50
CA LEU A 114 3.27 -5.64 11.02
C LEU A 114 1.86 -6.15 10.71
N TRP A 115 1.75 -7.33 10.10
CA TRP A 115 0.45 -7.90 9.74
C TRP A 115 -0.25 -8.48 10.96
N THR A 116 0.46 -9.16 11.87
CA THR A 116 -0.12 -9.61 13.14
C THR A 116 -0.73 -8.43 13.89
N LYS A 117 0.03 -7.36 14.15
CA LYS A 117 -0.49 -6.17 14.84
C LYS A 117 -1.69 -5.53 14.12
N LYS A 118 -1.67 -5.53 12.79
CA LYS A 118 -2.80 -4.97 12.01
C LYS A 118 -4.03 -5.87 12.08
N THR A 119 -3.87 -7.18 12.06
CA THR A 119 -4.97 -8.15 12.19
C THR A 119 -5.58 -8.09 13.59
N ASP A 120 -4.75 -8.16 14.65
CA ASP A 120 -5.18 -8.01 16.05
C ASP A 120 -5.95 -6.69 16.25
N TYR A 121 -5.49 -5.60 15.64
CA TYR A 121 -6.19 -4.32 15.67
C TYR A 121 -7.61 -4.41 15.07
N PHE A 122 -7.78 -5.09 13.93
CA PHE A 122 -9.11 -5.23 13.33
C PHE A 122 -10.02 -6.18 14.08
N GLU A 123 -9.50 -7.24 14.68
CA GLU A 123 -10.25 -8.11 15.60
C GLU A 123 -10.76 -7.31 16.80
N TYR A 124 -9.86 -6.53 17.42
CA TYR A 124 -10.23 -5.66 18.54
C TYR A 124 -11.30 -4.63 18.13
N GLN A 125 -11.11 -3.96 16.99
CA GLN A 125 -12.08 -2.97 16.47
C GLN A 125 -13.44 -3.62 16.20
N HIS A 126 -13.47 -4.80 15.57
CA HIS A 126 -14.71 -5.52 15.28
C HIS A 126 -15.52 -5.78 16.55
N MET A 127 -14.87 -6.23 17.64
CA MET A 127 -15.56 -6.44 18.91
C MET A 127 -16.18 -5.16 19.50
N HIS A 128 -15.59 -3.99 19.22
CA HIS A 128 -16.04 -2.71 19.79
C HIS A 128 -17.04 -1.95 18.91
N ILE A 129 -17.04 -2.19 17.59
CA ILE A 129 -17.93 -1.51 16.64
C ILE A 129 -19.07 -2.41 16.16
N ASN A 130 -19.22 -3.60 16.73
CA ASN A 130 -20.22 -4.60 16.35
C ASN A 130 -21.62 -3.96 16.26
N GLY A 131 -22.28 -4.14 15.12
CA GLY A 131 -23.58 -3.54 14.78
C GLY A 131 -23.55 -2.10 14.27
N LYS A 132 -22.41 -1.39 14.33
CA LYS A 132 -22.30 -0.04 13.74
C LYS A 132 -22.16 -0.07 12.21
N TYR A 133 -21.41 -1.05 11.70
CA TYR A 133 -21.08 -1.18 10.28
C TYR A 133 -21.44 -2.59 9.79
N LYS A 134 -22.64 -2.73 9.24
CA LYS A 134 -23.18 -4.03 8.81
C LYS A 134 -22.29 -4.76 7.81
N THR A 135 -21.78 -4.04 6.81
CA THR A 135 -20.94 -4.63 5.76
C THR A 135 -19.61 -5.13 6.30
N ILE A 136 -19.03 -4.42 7.30
CA ILE A 136 -17.82 -4.87 8.00
C ILE A 136 -18.15 -6.12 8.81
N ASP A 137 -19.21 -6.08 9.64
CA ASP A 137 -19.60 -7.21 10.51
C ASP A 137 -19.83 -8.51 9.72
N GLU A 138 -20.43 -8.42 8.53
CA GLU A 138 -20.72 -9.59 7.67
C GLU A 138 -19.48 -10.14 6.96
N SER A 139 -18.41 -9.35 6.79
CA SER A 139 -17.28 -9.75 5.94
C SER A 139 -15.94 -9.89 6.66
N ILE A 140 -15.74 -9.23 7.79
CA ILE A 140 -14.42 -9.07 8.41
C ILE A 140 -13.78 -10.40 8.81
N ASN A 141 -14.56 -11.37 9.30
CA ASN A 141 -14.04 -12.68 9.71
C ASN A 141 -13.39 -13.44 8.56
N TYR A 142 -13.95 -13.33 7.34
CA TYR A 142 -13.35 -13.90 6.15
C TYR A 142 -11.97 -13.30 5.88
N TYR A 143 -11.85 -11.97 5.92
CA TYR A 143 -10.59 -11.28 5.64
C TYR A 143 -9.56 -11.39 6.77
N ILE A 144 -10.00 -11.54 8.02
CA ILE A 144 -9.13 -11.90 9.14
C ILE A 144 -8.52 -13.29 8.90
N GLY A 145 -9.34 -14.30 8.58
CA GLY A 145 -8.84 -15.63 8.26
C GLY A 145 -7.87 -15.65 7.08
N MET A 146 -8.13 -14.84 6.05
CA MET A 146 -7.21 -14.65 4.93
C MET A 146 -5.87 -14.02 5.38
N ALA A 147 -5.91 -13.03 6.27
CA ALA A 147 -4.72 -12.40 6.84
C ALA A 147 -3.90 -13.36 7.71
N GLU A 148 -4.55 -14.17 8.56
CA GLU A 148 -3.88 -15.18 9.39
C GLU A 148 -3.17 -16.25 8.55
N ASN A 149 -3.79 -16.68 7.44
CA ASN A 149 -3.14 -17.58 6.49
C ASN A 149 -1.89 -16.93 5.86
N ALA A 150 -1.96 -15.64 5.50
CA ALA A 150 -0.81 -14.90 5.00
C ALA A 150 0.30 -14.77 6.04
N ILE A 151 -0.05 -14.49 7.31
CA ILE A 151 0.88 -14.40 8.45
C ILE A 151 1.57 -15.75 8.69
N SER A 152 0.79 -16.84 8.71
CA SER A 152 1.31 -18.20 8.85
C SER A 152 2.27 -18.56 7.71
N TYR A 153 1.92 -18.22 6.47
CA TYR A 153 2.77 -18.46 5.31
C TYR A 153 4.10 -17.68 5.40
N ILE A 154 4.08 -16.40 5.76
CA ILE A 154 5.29 -15.58 5.94
C ILE A 154 6.15 -16.11 7.09
N SER A 155 5.56 -16.53 8.19
CA SER A 155 6.27 -17.16 9.31
C SER A 155 7.02 -18.42 8.86
N TYR A 156 6.37 -19.25 8.05
CA TYR A 156 6.97 -20.45 7.48
C TYR A 156 8.17 -20.14 6.57
N ILE A 157 8.01 -19.27 5.59
CA ILE A 157 9.11 -18.96 4.65
C ILE A 157 10.29 -18.26 5.33
N LYS A 158 10.04 -17.44 6.36
CA LYS A 158 11.08 -16.82 7.19
C LYS A 158 11.89 -17.84 7.97
N GLY A 159 11.26 -18.92 8.43
CA GLY A 159 11.93 -20.03 9.14
C GLY A 159 12.83 -20.88 8.23
N LEU A 160 12.56 -20.88 6.90
CA LEU A 160 13.34 -21.68 5.95
C LEU A 160 14.60 -20.97 5.43
N ASN A 161 14.59 -19.63 5.41
CA ASN A 161 15.64 -18.86 4.76
C ASN A 161 16.19 -17.76 5.68
N ASN A 162 17.53 -17.82 5.89
CA ASN A 162 18.28 -16.73 6.51
C ASN A 162 18.72 -15.67 5.48
N GLN A 163 18.19 -15.70 4.26
CA GLN A 163 18.56 -14.74 3.21
C GLN A 163 17.67 -13.51 3.32
N GLU A 164 18.30 -12.37 3.53
CA GLU A 164 17.64 -11.08 3.40
C GLU A 164 17.64 -10.67 1.92
N GLU A 165 16.45 -10.39 1.39
CA GLU A 165 16.30 -9.76 0.09
C GLU A 165 16.75 -8.29 0.11
N ASN A 166 17.12 -7.77 -1.06
CA ASN A 166 17.51 -6.38 -1.17
C ASN A 166 16.32 -5.46 -0.87
N LYS A 167 16.50 -4.59 0.12
CA LYS A 167 15.53 -3.53 0.43
C LYS A 167 15.59 -2.45 -0.63
N THR A 168 14.43 -1.97 -1.02
CA THR A 168 14.27 -0.89 -2.01
C THR A 168 13.26 0.14 -1.52
N ILE A 169 13.22 1.29 -2.17
CA ILE A 169 12.12 2.23 -1.98
C ILE A 169 10.93 1.69 -2.76
N CYS A 170 9.83 1.48 -2.07
CA CYS A 170 8.59 0.93 -2.61
C CYS A 170 7.42 1.88 -2.36
N HIS A 171 6.39 1.74 -3.16
CA HIS A 171 5.10 2.38 -2.88
C HIS A 171 4.37 1.64 -1.75
N ARG A 172 3.73 2.41 -0.87
CA ARG A 172 2.80 1.83 0.10
C ARG A 172 1.63 1.17 -0.60
N ARG A 173 1.09 1.86 -1.61
CA ARG A 173 0.07 1.39 -2.55
C ARG A 173 0.29 2.03 -3.91
N ILE A 174 -0.01 1.31 -4.97
CA ILE A 174 -0.04 1.86 -6.32
C ILE A 174 -1.42 2.49 -6.56
N GLY A 175 -1.44 3.68 -7.17
CA GLY A 175 -2.65 4.43 -7.45
C GLY A 175 -2.35 5.84 -7.97
N HIS A 176 -3.35 6.72 -7.92
CA HIS A 176 -3.27 8.07 -8.51
C HIS A 176 -2.18 8.98 -7.93
N ASP A 177 -1.69 8.71 -6.73
CA ASP A 177 -0.72 9.56 -6.02
C ASP A 177 0.59 8.82 -5.74
N CYS A 178 0.97 7.89 -6.61
CA CYS A 178 2.18 7.08 -6.40
C CYS A 178 3.47 7.92 -6.42
N TRP A 179 3.48 9.09 -7.08
CA TRP A 179 4.62 9.99 -7.08
C TRP A 179 4.72 10.89 -5.83
N ASN A 180 3.76 10.79 -4.93
CA ASN A 180 3.83 11.44 -3.64
C ASN A 180 4.85 10.72 -2.75
N PRO A 181 5.97 11.37 -2.37
CA PRO A 181 7.00 10.74 -1.56
C PRO A 181 6.49 10.30 -0.18
N LEU A 182 5.42 10.90 0.33
CA LEU A 182 4.79 10.50 1.59
C LEU A 182 4.14 9.10 1.52
N SER A 183 3.94 8.58 0.31
CA SER A 183 3.44 7.22 0.07
C SER A 183 4.55 6.17 -0.04
N CYS A 184 5.83 6.56 0.08
CA CYS A 184 6.95 5.64 0.02
C CYS A 184 7.18 4.90 1.33
N VAL A 185 7.73 3.71 1.18
CA VAL A 185 8.23 2.85 2.28
C VAL A 185 9.51 2.17 1.83
N ILE A 186 10.29 1.65 2.77
CA ILE A 186 11.40 0.75 2.47
C ILE A 186 10.88 -0.67 2.68
N ASP A 187 11.00 -1.50 1.64
CA ASP A 187 10.54 -2.89 1.68
C ASP A 187 11.33 -3.73 0.67
N TYR A 188 11.08 -5.03 0.62
CA TYR A 188 11.57 -5.89 -0.45
C TYR A 188 10.92 -5.49 -1.78
N LYS A 189 11.66 -5.62 -2.89
CA LYS A 189 11.20 -5.20 -4.24
C LYS A 189 9.88 -5.87 -4.66
N GLU A 190 9.62 -7.08 -4.17
CA GLU A 190 8.42 -7.86 -4.44
C GLU A 190 7.13 -7.18 -3.95
N ARG A 191 7.27 -6.19 -3.05
CA ARG A 191 6.15 -5.32 -2.69
C ARG A 191 5.61 -4.57 -3.90
N GLU A 192 6.48 -4.00 -4.73
CA GLU A 192 6.06 -3.27 -5.94
C GLU A 192 5.24 -4.17 -6.87
N LEU A 193 5.74 -5.39 -7.13
CA LEU A 193 5.05 -6.34 -7.97
C LEU A 193 3.68 -6.72 -7.38
N SER A 194 3.63 -7.02 -6.08
CA SER A 194 2.37 -7.39 -5.42
C SER A 194 1.34 -6.26 -5.41
N GLU A 195 1.77 -5.03 -5.14
CA GLU A 195 0.86 -3.88 -5.16
C GLU A 195 0.38 -3.57 -6.59
N TYR A 196 1.22 -3.77 -7.60
CA TYR A 196 0.82 -3.66 -9.01
C TYR A 196 -0.20 -4.73 -9.40
N LEU A 197 0.05 -6.00 -9.06
CA LEU A 197 -0.88 -7.09 -9.34
C LEU A 197 -2.24 -6.89 -8.66
N LYS A 198 -2.24 -6.39 -7.42
CA LYS A 198 -3.49 -6.02 -6.73
C LYS A 198 -4.18 -4.83 -7.38
N TYR A 199 -3.43 -3.82 -7.80
CA TYR A 199 -3.96 -2.65 -8.47
C TYR A 199 -4.68 -3.01 -9.78
N ILE A 200 -4.04 -3.80 -10.64
CA ILE A 200 -4.67 -4.21 -11.91
C ILE A 200 -5.89 -5.11 -11.70
N PHE A 201 -5.90 -5.94 -10.63
CA PHE A 201 -7.08 -6.71 -10.26
C PHE A 201 -8.23 -5.79 -9.84
N ILE A 202 -8.00 -4.87 -8.91
CA ILE A 202 -9.02 -3.96 -8.38
C ILE A 202 -9.64 -3.12 -9.51
N ASN A 203 -8.82 -2.65 -10.46
CA ASN A 203 -9.27 -1.82 -11.59
C ASN A 203 -9.78 -2.61 -12.81
N ASN A 204 -9.91 -3.94 -12.72
CA ASN A 204 -10.32 -4.82 -13.82
C ASN A 204 -9.37 -4.80 -15.04
N GLU A 205 -8.10 -4.44 -14.84
CA GLU A 205 -7.09 -4.35 -15.90
C GLU A 205 -6.36 -5.69 -16.12
N TYR A 206 -6.43 -6.62 -15.16
CA TYR A 206 -5.66 -7.86 -15.15
C TYR A 206 -5.99 -8.80 -16.32
N GLN A 207 -7.17 -8.67 -16.94
CA GLN A 207 -7.57 -9.46 -18.12
C GLN A 207 -6.77 -9.09 -19.37
N ASN A 208 -6.27 -7.86 -19.44
CA ASN A 208 -5.54 -7.30 -20.57
C ASN A 208 -4.00 -7.45 -20.41
N ILE A 209 -3.55 -8.04 -19.31
CA ILE A 209 -2.13 -8.11 -18.95
C ILE A 209 -1.69 -9.57 -18.85
N ASN A 210 -0.58 -9.90 -19.48
CA ASN A 210 0.02 -11.22 -19.29
C ASN A 210 0.76 -11.29 -17.94
N ILE A 211 0.08 -11.84 -16.93
CA ILE A 211 0.58 -11.95 -15.56
C ILE A 211 1.88 -12.75 -15.51
N LYS A 212 1.99 -13.84 -16.30
CA LYS A 212 3.20 -14.68 -16.34
C LYS A 212 4.40 -13.86 -16.82
N THR A 213 4.27 -13.16 -17.93
CA THR A 213 5.33 -12.29 -18.45
C THR A 213 5.67 -11.17 -17.46
N THR A 214 4.68 -10.60 -16.80
CA THR A 214 4.89 -9.55 -15.78
C THR A 214 5.74 -10.05 -14.61
N ILE A 215 5.46 -11.24 -14.09
CA ILE A 215 6.23 -11.87 -13.01
C ILE A 215 7.64 -12.24 -13.50
N GLU A 216 7.76 -12.71 -14.74
CA GLU A 216 9.05 -13.09 -15.35
C GLU A 216 9.98 -11.90 -15.56
N GLU A 217 9.46 -10.82 -16.08
CA GLU A 217 10.21 -9.58 -16.32
C GLU A 217 10.68 -8.90 -15.02
N PHE A 218 10.03 -9.18 -13.88
CA PHE A 218 10.40 -8.58 -12.60
C PHE A 218 11.65 -9.19 -11.98
N ASP A 219 12.09 -10.37 -12.47
CA ASP A 219 13.31 -11.05 -12.06
C ASP A 219 13.42 -11.27 -10.53
N CYS A 220 12.41 -11.92 -9.95
CA CYS A 220 12.43 -12.33 -8.55
C CYS A 220 13.36 -13.50 -8.31
N THR A 221 14.03 -13.50 -7.14
CA THR A 221 14.69 -14.71 -6.61
C THR A 221 13.64 -15.74 -6.20
N GLU A 222 14.05 -16.96 -5.91
CA GLU A 222 13.14 -17.98 -5.38
C GLU A 222 12.46 -17.51 -4.08
N TYR A 223 13.22 -16.96 -3.16
CA TYR A 223 12.68 -16.37 -1.93
C TYR A 223 11.79 -15.16 -2.21
N GLY A 224 12.17 -14.32 -3.16
CA GLY A 224 11.34 -13.19 -3.62
C GLY A 224 9.98 -13.64 -4.17
N LEU A 225 9.92 -14.75 -4.91
CA LEU A 225 8.65 -15.33 -5.38
C LEU A 225 7.78 -15.81 -4.21
N GLN A 226 8.38 -16.41 -3.18
CA GLN A 226 7.68 -16.77 -1.94
C GLN A 226 7.15 -15.51 -1.22
N CYS A 227 7.96 -14.46 -1.13
CA CYS A 227 7.56 -13.17 -0.59
C CYS A 227 6.40 -12.54 -1.37
N LEU A 228 6.45 -12.58 -2.69
CA LEU A 228 5.36 -12.14 -3.56
C LEU A 228 4.06 -12.87 -3.22
N MET A 229 4.11 -14.19 -3.09
CA MET A 229 2.94 -14.99 -2.76
C MET A 229 2.34 -14.60 -1.41
N GLY A 230 3.16 -14.49 -0.36
CA GLY A 230 2.69 -14.07 0.96
C GLY A 230 1.99 -12.70 0.92
N ARG A 231 2.51 -11.77 0.12
CA ARG A 231 1.88 -10.46 -0.05
C ARG A 231 0.58 -10.51 -0.84
N MET A 232 0.45 -11.40 -1.82
CA MET A 232 -0.82 -11.59 -2.53
C MET A 232 -1.90 -12.15 -1.61
N LEU A 233 -1.54 -13.02 -0.67
CA LEU A 233 -2.46 -13.59 0.32
C LEU A 233 -2.99 -12.54 1.31
N TYR A 234 -2.18 -11.54 1.74
CA TYR A 234 -2.60 -10.57 2.75
C TYR A 234 -3.57 -9.53 2.17
N PRO A 235 -4.80 -9.40 2.68
CA PRO A 235 -5.87 -8.58 2.09
C PRO A 235 -5.76 -7.09 2.47
N SER A 236 -4.61 -6.49 2.16
CA SER A 236 -4.31 -5.10 2.52
C SER A 236 -5.33 -4.09 1.99
N PHE A 237 -5.88 -4.32 0.79
CA PHE A 237 -6.89 -3.46 0.17
C PHE A 237 -8.20 -3.41 0.96
N TYR A 238 -8.63 -4.53 1.54
CA TYR A 238 -9.82 -4.59 2.38
C TYR A 238 -9.60 -3.81 3.68
N PHE A 239 -8.51 -4.10 4.40
CA PHE A 239 -8.21 -3.45 5.67
C PHE A 239 -7.99 -1.93 5.54
N ASP A 240 -7.41 -1.47 4.43
CA ASP A 240 -7.21 -0.04 4.19
C ASP A 240 -8.55 0.71 4.04
N ILE A 241 -9.57 0.07 3.47
CA ILE A 241 -10.91 0.66 3.37
C ILE A 241 -11.64 0.56 4.71
N CYS A 242 -11.58 -0.58 5.41
CA CYS A 242 -12.15 -0.70 6.76
C CYS A 242 -11.61 0.38 7.70
N GLU A 243 -10.29 0.63 7.69
CA GLU A 243 -9.69 1.68 8.51
C GLU A 243 -10.24 3.07 8.17
N LYS A 244 -10.48 3.36 6.90
CA LYS A 244 -11.10 4.63 6.48
C LYS A 244 -12.54 4.75 6.94
N ILE A 245 -13.32 3.67 6.86
CA ILE A 245 -14.72 3.63 7.31
C ILE A 245 -14.79 3.82 8.83
N ILE A 246 -14.00 3.08 9.59
CA ILE A 246 -13.94 3.19 11.06
C ILE A 246 -13.55 4.61 11.51
N ASN A 247 -12.66 5.26 10.76
CA ASN A 247 -12.24 6.64 10.99
C ASN A 247 -13.18 7.69 10.34
N GLU A 248 -14.36 7.29 9.88
CA GLU A 248 -15.39 8.16 9.27
C GLU A 248 -14.88 8.97 8.04
N ARG A 249 -13.96 8.37 7.27
CA ARG A 249 -13.37 8.97 6.07
C ARG A 249 -13.90 8.38 4.77
N GLU A 250 -14.67 7.29 4.86
CA GLU A 250 -15.27 6.58 3.73
C GLU A 250 -16.60 5.94 4.15
N GLU A 251 -17.42 5.61 3.17
CA GLU A 251 -18.69 4.90 3.35
C GLU A 251 -18.52 3.39 3.20
N GLU A 252 -19.33 2.60 3.91
CA GLU A 252 -19.33 1.13 3.82
C GLU A 252 -19.56 0.60 2.40
N SER A 253 -20.28 1.35 1.57
CA SER A 253 -20.54 1.03 0.16
C SER A 253 -19.27 0.75 -0.63
N LYS A 254 -18.11 1.28 -0.19
CA LYS A 254 -16.79 1.03 -0.81
C LYS A 254 -16.27 -0.40 -0.62
N LEU A 255 -16.76 -1.12 0.38
CA LEU A 255 -16.41 -2.54 0.59
C LEU A 255 -17.19 -3.48 -0.33
N VAL A 256 -18.40 -3.11 -0.72
CA VAL A 256 -19.30 -3.98 -1.49
C VAL A 256 -18.65 -4.54 -2.77
N PRO A 257 -17.97 -3.74 -3.62
CA PRO A 257 -17.28 -4.27 -4.80
C PRO A 257 -16.18 -5.28 -4.47
N ILE A 258 -15.47 -5.06 -3.36
CA ILE A 258 -14.38 -5.94 -2.92
C ILE A 258 -14.95 -7.29 -2.47
N ILE A 259 -15.99 -7.25 -1.64
CA ILE A 259 -16.62 -8.45 -1.10
C ILE A 259 -17.24 -9.29 -2.24
N LYS A 260 -17.94 -8.67 -3.18
CA LYS A 260 -18.53 -9.36 -4.33
C LYS A 260 -17.49 -10.04 -5.22
N ARG A 261 -16.26 -9.58 -5.21
CA ARG A 261 -15.15 -10.12 -6.01
C ARG A 261 -14.18 -10.97 -5.21
N SER A 262 -14.51 -11.34 -3.97
CA SER A 262 -13.61 -12.15 -3.14
C SER A 262 -13.23 -13.48 -3.80
N LYS A 263 -14.20 -14.22 -4.35
CA LYS A 263 -13.95 -15.47 -5.07
C LYS A 263 -13.10 -15.26 -6.33
N GLU A 264 -13.39 -14.22 -7.11
CA GLU A 264 -12.59 -13.86 -8.29
C GLU A 264 -11.13 -13.53 -7.89
N TYR A 265 -10.94 -12.90 -6.73
CA TYR A 265 -9.60 -12.64 -6.19
C TYR A 265 -8.87 -13.91 -5.78
N GLU A 266 -9.56 -14.85 -5.16
CA GLU A 266 -9.00 -16.17 -4.82
C GLU A 266 -8.54 -16.92 -6.07
N GLU A 267 -9.36 -16.98 -7.12
CA GLU A 267 -9.03 -17.59 -8.41
C GLU A 267 -7.82 -16.87 -9.07
N TYR A 268 -7.76 -15.55 -8.93
CA TYR A 268 -6.64 -14.76 -9.41
C TYR A 268 -5.33 -15.07 -8.65
N VAL A 269 -5.41 -15.22 -7.33
CA VAL A 269 -4.27 -15.58 -6.47
C VAL A 269 -3.81 -17.00 -6.77
N ASP A 270 -4.73 -17.95 -6.99
CA ASP A 270 -4.41 -19.34 -7.37
C ASP A 270 -3.70 -19.41 -8.73
N LYS A 271 -4.14 -18.61 -9.71
CA LYS A 271 -3.43 -18.48 -10.98
C LYS A 271 -1.99 -17.97 -10.80
N ILE A 272 -1.78 -16.98 -9.94
CA ILE A 272 -0.43 -16.47 -9.60
C ILE A 272 0.38 -17.57 -8.90
N PHE A 273 -0.21 -18.29 -7.95
CA PHE A 273 0.41 -19.43 -7.28
C PHE A 273 0.91 -20.48 -8.29
N THR A 274 0.07 -20.85 -9.24
CA THR A 274 0.43 -21.81 -10.29
C THR A 274 1.63 -21.34 -11.11
N ILE A 275 1.63 -20.06 -11.53
CA ILE A 275 2.75 -19.46 -12.30
C ILE A 275 4.05 -19.48 -11.48
N ILE A 276 3.98 -19.13 -10.19
CA ILE A 276 5.14 -19.12 -9.32
C ILE A 276 5.67 -20.53 -9.09
N ASN A 277 4.78 -21.50 -8.88
CA ASN A 277 5.13 -22.88 -8.59
C ASN A 277 5.77 -23.62 -9.78
N GLU A 278 5.56 -23.16 -11.01
CA GLU A 278 6.29 -23.62 -12.18
C GLU A 278 7.80 -23.29 -12.11
N LYS A 279 8.17 -22.21 -11.39
CA LYS A 279 9.52 -21.68 -11.28
C LYS A 279 10.23 -22.00 -9.98
N SER A 280 9.46 -22.14 -8.92
CA SER A 280 9.94 -22.30 -7.54
C SER A 280 8.96 -23.22 -6.82
N LYS A 281 9.48 -24.25 -6.15
CA LYS A 281 8.65 -25.11 -5.30
C LYS A 281 8.26 -24.35 -4.05
N ILE A 282 7.14 -23.65 -4.10
CA ILE A 282 6.59 -22.94 -2.95
C ILE A 282 5.72 -23.90 -2.12
N LYS A 283 5.59 -23.60 -0.82
CA LYS A 283 4.70 -24.35 0.08
C LYS A 283 3.29 -24.33 -0.46
N ASN A 284 2.63 -25.49 -0.50
CA ASN A 284 1.20 -25.57 -0.78
C ASN A 284 0.42 -24.71 0.22
N ILE A 285 -0.58 -24.03 -0.29
CA ILE A 285 -1.48 -23.19 0.49
C ILE A 285 -2.81 -23.91 0.55
N ASP A 286 -2.95 -24.74 1.61
CA ASP A 286 -4.04 -25.70 1.74
C ASP A 286 -5.43 -25.06 1.62
N TRP A 287 -5.61 -23.83 2.08
CA TRP A 287 -6.89 -23.15 2.00
C TRP A 287 -7.28 -22.71 0.57
N LEU A 288 -6.33 -22.46 -0.34
CA LEU A 288 -6.64 -22.24 -1.76
C LEU A 288 -7.22 -23.52 -2.40
N TRP A 289 -6.85 -24.69 -1.89
CA TRP A 289 -7.41 -25.97 -2.32
C TRP A 289 -8.77 -26.29 -1.70
N LEU A 290 -9.02 -25.88 -0.47
CA LEU A 290 -10.31 -26.04 0.21
C LEU A 290 -11.44 -25.28 -0.50
N ILE A 291 -11.13 -24.25 -1.26
CA ILE A 291 -12.08 -23.53 -2.12
C ILE A 291 -12.65 -24.44 -3.18
N TYR A 292 -11.86 -25.33 -3.76
CA TYR A 292 -12.36 -26.35 -4.70
C TYR A 292 -13.30 -27.35 -4.04
N ILE A 293 -13.09 -27.67 -2.78
CA ILE A 293 -13.90 -28.63 -2.02
C ILE A 293 -15.16 -27.98 -1.45
N SER A 294 -15.06 -26.75 -0.94
CA SER A 294 -16.22 -26.01 -0.37
C SER A 294 -17.20 -25.54 -1.43
N ASN A 295 -16.78 -25.35 -2.67
CA ASN A 295 -17.68 -25.09 -3.81
C ASN A 295 -18.68 -26.22 -4.04
N PHE A 296 -18.41 -27.45 -3.55
CA PHE A 296 -19.39 -28.54 -3.56
C PHE A 296 -20.42 -28.47 -2.43
N PHE A 297 -20.11 -27.78 -1.31
CA PHE A 297 -20.94 -27.81 -0.09
C PHE A 297 -21.62 -26.50 0.26
N TYR A 298 -21.09 -25.32 -0.10
CA TYR A 298 -21.63 -24.03 0.35
C TYR A 298 -22.56 -23.31 -0.63
N PHE A 299 -22.55 -23.62 -1.92
CA PHE A 299 -23.42 -22.96 -2.91
C PHE A 299 -24.87 -23.46 -2.96
N ARG A 300 -25.26 -24.45 -2.15
CA ARG A 300 -26.64 -24.90 -2.08
C ARG A 300 -27.55 -24.07 -1.18
N ASN A 301 -27.03 -23.21 -0.35
CA ASN A 301 -27.81 -22.48 0.68
C ASN A 301 -27.94 -20.97 0.49
N PHE A 302 -27.44 -20.38 -0.60
CA PHE A 302 -27.53 -18.93 -0.83
C PHE A 302 -28.30 -18.51 -2.08
N ILE A 303 -28.94 -19.43 -2.78
CA ILE A 303 -29.75 -19.13 -4.00
C ILE A 303 -31.27 -19.11 -3.71
N ASP A 304 -31.71 -19.49 -2.52
CA ASP A 304 -33.14 -19.50 -2.16
C ASP A 304 -33.44 -18.48 -1.04
N TYR A 305 -33.21 -17.18 -1.29
CA TYR A 305 -33.95 -16.09 -0.61
C TYR A 305 -33.87 -14.82 -1.46
#